data_b54218dec6e84faf81397cccc266466d
#
_entry.id   b54218dec6e84faf81397cccc266466d
#
_cell.length_a   1.000
_cell.length_b   1.000
_cell.length_c   1.000
_cell.angle_alpha   90.00
_cell.angle_beta   90.00
_cell.angle_gamma   90.00
#
_symmetry.space_group_name_H-M   'P 1'
#
loop_
_entity.id
_entity.type
_entity.pdbx_description
1 polymer ?
#
loop_
_entity_poly.entity_id
_entity_poly.type
_entity_poly.pdbx_seq_one_letter_code
_entity_poly.pdbx_strand_id
1 'polypeptide(L)'
;MNIEYSNIFPEVRLFTPNIYVDSRGFFVETFNSIIDKELGVKFYQDNHHKSKKYVIRGLHYQWNKPMGKLCRVVKGSGIDVVVDLRPFSSTYGQSETFLLTEN
;
A
#
# COMPACT_ATOMS: atom_id res chain seq x y z
N MET A 1 11.82 -3.03 -10.02
CA MET A 1 10.96 -2.71 -8.84
C MET A 1 11.79 -2.79 -7.58
N ASN A 2 11.83 -1.73 -6.80
CA ASN A 2 12.45 -1.74 -5.48
C ASN A 2 11.42 -2.15 -4.43
N ILE A 3 11.85 -2.94 -3.43
CA ILE A 3 10.98 -3.40 -2.34
C ILE A 3 11.64 -3.01 -1.02
N GLU A 4 10.97 -2.18 -0.26
CA GLU A 4 11.40 -1.77 1.08
C GLU A 4 10.50 -2.41 2.12
N TYR A 5 11.09 -2.86 3.20
CA TYR A 5 10.38 -3.48 4.31
C TYR A 5 10.10 -2.45 5.39
N SER A 6 8.91 -2.51 5.98
CA SER A 6 8.62 -1.71 7.16
C SER A 6 9.63 -2.00 8.28
N ASN A 7 10.01 -0.97 8.99
CA ASN A 7 10.88 -1.10 10.17
C ASN A 7 10.12 -1.63 11.41
N ILE A 8 8.80 -1.64 11.36
CA ILE A 8 7.92 -1.99 12.48
C ILE A 8 7.17 -3.29 12.20
N PHE A 9 6.58 -3.41 11.01
CA PHE A 9 5.67 -4.50 10.67
C PHE A 9 6.29 -5.43 9.61
N PRO A 10 6.62 -6.67 9.95
CA PRO A 10 7.24 -7.59 8.98
C PRO A 10 6.34 -7.93 7.78
N GLU A 11 5.04 -7.72 7.89
CA GLU A 11 4.08 -7.98 6.81
C GLU A 11 3.92 -6.81 5.84
N VAL A 12 4.39 -5.61 6.20
CA VAL A 12 4.20 -4.41 5.38
C VAL A 12 5.39 -4.17 4.46
N ARG A 13 5.10 -3.91 3.19
CA ARG A 13 6.07 -3.63 2.13
C ARG A 13 5.72 -2.34 1.41
N LEU A 14 6.73 -1.58 1.07
CA LEU A 14 6.62 -0.46 0.13
C LEU A 14 7.26 -0.87 -1.20
N PHE A 15 6.47 -0.85 -2.26
CA PHE A 15 6.92 -1.17 -3.61
C PHE A 15 7.11 0.12 -4.41
N THR A 16 8.30 0.29 -4.96
CA THR A 16 8.61 1.40 -5.88
C THR A 16 8.90 0.83 -7.26
N PRO A 17 7.96 0.93 -8.20
CA PRO A 17 8.16 0.42 -9.55
C PRO A 17 9.16 1.26 -10.34
N ASN A 18 9.76 0.65 -11.37
CA ASN A 18 10.58 1.38 -12.31
C ASN A 18 9.70 2.18 -13.26
N ILE A 19 10.02 3.45 -13.45
CA ILE A 19 9.34 4.34 -14.38
C ILE A 19 10.23 4.54 -15.60
N TYR A 20 9.69 4.31 -16.79
CA TYR A 20 10.37 4.47 -18.07
C TYR A 20 9.81 5.69 -18.80
N VAL A 21 10.60 6.74 -18.89
CA VAL A 21 10.21 8.04 -19.46
C VAL A 21 10.74 8.17 -20.90
N ASP A 22 9.91 8.68 -21.82
CA ASP A 22 10.32 9.09 -23.16
C ASP A 22 9.60 10.40 -23.58
N SER A 23 9.75 10.82 -24.82
CA SER A 23 9.13 12.07 -25.32
C SER A 23 7.59 12.06 -25.35
N ARG A 24 6.97 10.90 -25.21
CA ARG A 24 5.50 10.75 -25.20
C ARG A 24 4.91 10.76 -23.79
N GLY A 25 5.75 10.57 -22.76
CA GLY A 25 5.33 10.45 -21.36
C GLY A 25 6.10 9.35 -20.64
N PHE A 26 5.42 8.50 -19.89
CA PHE A 26 6.06 7.41 -19.15
C PHE A 26 5.26 6.11 -19.26
N PHE A 27 5.98 5.02 -19.03
CA PHE A 27 5.41 3.70 -18.79
C PHE A 27 5.87 3.18 -17.44
N VAL A 28 4.97 2.55 -16.72
CA VAL A 28 5.26 1.93 -15.44
C VAL A 28 4.41 0.66 -15.26
N GLU A 29 5.05 -0.41 -14.82
CA GLU A 29 4.37 -1.64 -14.43
C GLU A 29 4.07 -1.56 -12.94
N THR A 30 2.82 -1.34 -12.59
CA THR A 30 2.38 -1.07 -11.22
C THR A 30 1.96 -2.31 -10.45
N PHE A 31 1.71 -3.41 -11.14
CA PHE A 31 1.35 -4.69 -10.55
C PHE A 31 1.84 -5.85 -11.43
N ASN A 32 2.37 -6.87 -10.80
CA ASN A 32 2.71 -8.15 -11.43
C ASN A 32 2.76 -9.27 -10.37
N SER A 33 2.97 -10.50 -10.84
CA SER A 33 3.00 -11.67 -9.95
C SER A 33 4.16 -11.70 -8.93
N ILE A 34 5.15 -10.83 -9.08
CA ILE A 34 6.23 -10.67 -8.09
C ILE A 34 5.66 -10.15 -6.79
N ILE A 35 4.71 -9.21 -6.86
CA ILE A 35 4.03 -8.65 -5.68
C ILE A 35 3.26 -9.74 -4.94
N ASP A 36 2.48 -10.55 -5.65
CA ASP A 36 1.75 -11.68 -5.06
C ASP A 36 2.70 -12.64 -4.34
N LYS A 37 3.81 -12.99 -4.99
CA LYS A 37 4.82 -13.91 -4.44
C LYS A 37 5.51 -13.33 -3.21
N GLU A 38 5.89 -12.07 -3.26
CA GLU A 38 6.56 -11.38 -2.14
C GLU A 38 5.67 -11.30 -0.90
N LEU A 39 4.37 -11.06 -1.10
CA LEU A 39 3.40 -10.96 -0.01
C LEU A 39 2.82 -12.31 0.41
N GLY A 40 3.02 -13.36 -0.37
CA GLY A 40 2.43 -14.68 -0.11
C GLY A 40 0.89 -14.69 -0.23
N VAL A 41 0.33 -13.76 -1.00
CA VAL A 41 -1.12 -13.60 -1.21
C VAL A 41 -1.43 -13.47 -2.68
N LYS A 42 -2.72 -13.56 -3.03
CA LYS A 42 -3.21 -13.30 -4.37
C LYS A 42 -4.34 -12.28 -4.29
N PHE A 43 -4.26 -11.22 -5.10
CA PHE A 43 -5.29 -10.20 -5.16
C PHE A 43 -6.34 -10.56 -6.20
N TYR A 44 -7.62 -10.37 -5.84
CA TYR A 44 -8.76 -10.76 -6.67
C TYR A 44 -9.70 -9.61 -7.01
N GLN A 45 -9.54 -8.46 -6.36
CA GLN A 45 -10.43 -7.32 -6.54
C GLN A 45 -9.62 -6.04 -6.53
N ASP A 46 -9.93 -5.15 -7.48
CA ASP A 46 -9.36 -3.80 -7.57
C ASP A 46 -10.48 -2.78 -7.40
N ASN A 47 -10.27 -1.83 -6.50
CA ASN A 47 -11.18 -0.71 -6.26
C ASN A 47 -10.43 0.60 -6.47
N HIS A 48 -11.10 1.55 -7.10
CA HIS A 48 -10.58 2.90 -7.28
C HIS A 48 -11.53 3.90 -6.61
N HIS A 49 -11.00 4.78 -5.78
CA HIS A 49 -11.76 5.90 -5.24
C HIS A 49 -11.01 7.22 -5.41
N LYS A 50 -11.75 8.32 -5.39
CA LYS A 50 -11.22 9.68 -5.43
C LYS A 50 -11.70 10.42 -4.20
N SER A 51 -10.81 11.17 -3.57
CA SER A 51 -11.10 12.04 -2.44
C SER A 51 -10.71 13.47 -2.75
N LYS A 52 -11.45 14.41 -2.20
CA LYS A 52 -11.07 15.83 -2.19
C LYS A 52 -9.93 16.03 -1.20
N LYS A 53 -9.22 17.15 -1.34
CA LYS A 53 -8.20 17.57 -0.37
C LYS A 53 -8.79 17.64 1.05
N TYR A 54 -8.00 17.27 2.04
CA TYR A 54 -8.35 17.25 3.47
C TYR A 54 -9.36 16.17 3.90
N VAL A 55 -9.73 15.25 3.04
CA VAL A 55 -10.58 14.11 3.43
C VAL A 55 -9.73 13.09 4.18
N ILE A 56 -10.26 12.65 5.32
CA ILE A 56 -9.73 11.52 6.10
C ILE A 56 -10.69 10.35 5.96
N ARG A 57 -10.16 9.15 5.67
CA ARG A 57 -10.92 7.90 5.62
C ARG A 57 -10.32 6.92 6.60
N GLY A 58 -11.13 6.33 7.43
CA GLY A 58 -10.73 5.30 8.37
C GLY A 58 -10.46 5.83 9.76
N LEU A 59 -9.72 5.08 10.54
CA LEU A 59 -9.09 3.77 10.22
C LEU A 59 -10.16 2.72 9.92
N HIS A 60 -9.81 1.76 9.07
CA HIS A 60 -10.69 0.64 8.71
C HIS A 60 -9.99 -0.70 8.95
N TYR A 61 -10.71 -1.68 9.45
CA TYR A 61 -10.23 -3.06 9.56
C TYR A 61 -11.39 -4.04 9.42
N GLN A 62 -11.06 -5.28 9.12
CA GLN A 62 -12.02 -6.36 9.08
C GLN A 62 -11.76 -7.33 10.23
N TRP A 63 -12.73 -7.42 11.10
CA TRP A 63 -12.72 -8.33 12.25
C TRP A 63 -12.76 -9.79 11.79
N ASN A 64 -13.71 -10.11 10.91
CA ASN A 64 -13.90 -11.44 10.37
C ASN A 64 -13.38 -11.47 8.93
N LYS A 65 -12.56 -12.46 8.59
CA LYS A 65 -11.92 -12.60 7.28
C LYS A 65 -11.06 -11.37 6.92
N PRO A 66 -9.98 -11.12 7.66
CA PRO A 66 -9.08 -10.03 7.34
C PRO A 66 -8.53 -10.14 5.91
N MET A 67 -8.40 -9.01 5.24
CA MET A 67 -7.92 -8.93 3.85
C MET A 67 -6.54 -8.28 3.79
N GLY A 68 -5.70 -8.79 2.91
CA GLY A 68 -4.54 -8.06 2.42
C GLY A 68 -4.97 -6.89 1.54
N LYS A 69 -4.24 -5.78 1.60
CA LYS A 69 -4.49 -4.58 0.79
C LYS A 69 -3.20 -4.13 0.13
N LEU A 70 -3.27 -3.84 -1.15
CA LEU A 70 -2.23 -3.17 -1.92
C LEU A 70 -2.77 -1.80 -2.32
N CYS A 71 -2.19 -0.73 -1.78
CA CYS A 71 -2.65 0.64 -2.00
C CYS A 71 -1.70 1.38 -2.91
N ARG A 72 -2.24 2.16 -3.85
CA ARG A 72 -1.48 3.00 -4.75
C ARG A 72 -2.18 4.33 -4.97
N VAL A 73 -1.43 5.42 -4.98
CA VAL A 73 -1.93 6.73 -5.41
C VAL A 73 -1.75 6.85 -6.92
N VAL A 74 -2.85 7.02 -7.65
CA VAL A 74 -2.87 7.16 -9.10
C VAL A 74 -2.69 8.62 -9.53
N LYS A 75 -3.18 9.56 -8.72
CA LYS A 75 -3.07 11.00 -8.97
C LYS A 75 -2.99 11.75 -7.65
N GLY A 76 -2.03 12.67 -7.56
CA GLY A 76 -1.81 13.49 -6.37
C GLY A 76 -0.95 12.78 -5.32
N SER A 77 -1.30 12.95 -4.07
CA SER A 77 -0.60 12.34 -2.95
C SER A 77 -1.54 12.05 -1.78
N GLY A 78 -1.14 11.13 -0.93
CA GLY A 78 -1.87 10.81 0.29
C GLY A 78 -0.94 10.22 1.34
N ILE A 79 -1.37 10.29 2.59
CA ILE A 79 -0.70 9.63 3.71
C ILE A 79 -1.51 8.39 4.06
N ASP A 80 -0.88 7.23 3.98
CA ASP A 80 -1.44 5.96 4.45
C ASP A 80 -0.93 5.67 5.85
N VAL A 81 -1.82 5.29 6.75
CA VAL A 81 -1.51 4.99 8.15
C VAL A 81 -1.86 3.54 8.44
N VAL A 82 -0.88 2.78 8.91
CA VAL A 82 -1.03 1.38 9.31
C VAL A 82 -0.90 1.28 10.82
N VAL A 83 -1.87 0.62 11.45
CA VAL A 83 -1.88 0.37 12.90
C VAL A 83 -2.04 -1.13 13.14
N ASP A 84 -1.25 -1.69 14.03
CA ASP A 84 -1.39 -3.08 14.45
C ASP A 84 -2.46 -3.21 15.54
N LEU A 85 -3.56 -3.87 15.23
CA LEU A 85 -4.66 -4.12 16.14
C LEU A 85 -4.71 -5.56 16.67
N ARG A 86 -3.70 -6.37 16.39
CA ARG A 86 -3.64 -7.76 16.85
C ARG A 86 -3.24 -7.81 18.34
N PRO A 87 -4.13 -8.24 19.27
CA PRO A 87 -3.90 -8.12 20.70
C PRO A 87 -2.65 -8.84 21.22
N PHE A 88 -2.24 -9.92 20.55
CA PHE A 88 -1.09 -10.73 20.96
C PHE A 88 0.19 -10.45 20.14
N SER A 89 0.16 -9.44 19.28
CA SER A 89 1.33 -9.04 18.51
C SER A 89 2.31 -8.26 19.38
N SER A 90 3.61 -8.45 19.17
CA SER A 90 4.66 -7.67 19.82
C SER A 90 4.62 -6.19 19.44
N THR A 91 3.97 -5.85 18.31
CA THR A 91 3.81 -4.48 17.80
C THR A 91 2.39 -3.94 17.98
N TYR A 92 1.57 -4.59 18.81
CA TYR A 92 0.20 -4.13 19.10
C TYR A 92 0.15 -2.65 19.49
N GLY A 93 -0.74 -1.92 18.83
CA GLY A 93 -0.95 -0.48 19.06
C GLY A 93 0.08 0.43 18.40
N GLN A 94 1.14 -0.11 17.81
CA GLN A 94 2.10 0.70 17.05
C GLN A 94 1.52 1.08 15.69
N SER A 95 1.98 2.22 15.17
CA SER A 95 1.58 2.74 13.87
C SER A 95 2.79 3.19 13.05
N GLU A 96 2.62 3.17 11.74
CA GLU A 96 3.59 3.69 10.78
C GLU A 96 2.84 4.43 9.68
N THR A 97 3.44 5.51 9.18
CA THR A 97 2.86 6.34 8.12
C THR A 97 3.70 6.25 6.87
N PHE A 98 3.03 6.23 5.71
CA PHE A 98 3.66 6.19 4.40
C PHE A 98 3.12 7.35 3.55
N LEU A 99 4.00 8.19 3.03
CA LEU A 99 3.63 9.16 2.01
C LEU A 99 3.61 8.44 0.66
N LEU A 100 2.44 8.36 0.05
CA LEU A 100 2.26 7.77 -1.28
C LEU A 100 1.99 8.89 -2.29
N THR A 101 2.65 8.82 -3.43
CA THR A 101 2.52 9.82 -4.50
C THR A 101 2.26 9.15 -5.84
N GLU A 102 1.81 9.91 -6.80
CA GLU A 102 1.62 9.45 -8.19
C GLU A 102 2.94 9.13 -8.92
N ASN A 103 4.06 9.61 -8.39
CA ASN A 103 5.41 9.46 -8.97
C ASN A 103 6.30 8.60 -8.09
#